data_898b7f0924f7253b13c2fcb7df611bda
#
_entry.id   898b7f0924f7253b13c2fcb7df611bda
#
_cell.length_a   1.000
_cell.length_b   1.000
_cell.length_c   1.000
_cell.angle_alpha   90.00
_cell.angle_beta   90.00
_cell.angle_gamma   90.00
#
_symmetry.space_group_name_H-M   'P 1'
#
loop_
_entity.id
_entity.type
_entity.pdbx_description
1 polymer ?
#
loop_
_entity_poly.entity_id
_entity_poly.type
_entity_poly.pdbx_seq_one_letter_code
_entity_poly.pdbx_strand_id
1 'polypeptide(L)'
;MSDILIVDDERDIRELIGDILEDEGYTTRLAGNSSEAMSEINAEEPSLLILDIWLKDSNMDGIDILKTVKRDNPDVPVVIISGHGNIEIAVAAIKQGAYDFIEKPFNIDQLLVVIRRAMETSRLRRENQKLRRRETDVAQMVGECASYRSLLSNLDKVTKSNGHVLLSGPAGCGKEFAARYI
;
A
#
# COMPACT_ATOMS: atom_id res chain seq x y z
N MET A 1 0.06 16.01 4.05
CA MET A 1 0.60 16.38 2.73
C MET A 1 1.00 15.09 2.04
N SER A 2 0.94 15.02 0.73
CA SER A 2 1.30 13.79 0.00
C SER A 2 2.80 13.84 -0.27
N ASP A 3 3.54 13.00 0.44
CA ASP A 3 5.00 12.90 0.40
C ASP A 3 5.42 11.84 -0.63
N ILE A 4 6.28 12.21 -1.56
CA ILE A 4 6.77 11.35 -2.65
C ILE A 4 8.29 11.21 -2.50
N LEU A 5 8.76 9.97 -2.37
CA LEU A 5 10.19 9.68 -2.38
C LEU A 5 10.64 9.35 -3.80
N ILE A 6 11.68 10.04 -4.29
CA ILE A 6 12.27 9.86 -5.61
C ILE A 6 13.65 9.25 -5.43
N VAL A 7 13.86 8.07 -6.03
CA VAL A 7 15.11 7.32 -5.95
C VAL A 7 15.67 7.13 -7.35
N ASP A 8 16.76 7.83 -7.65
CA ASP A 8 17.43 7.80 -8.94
C ASP A 8 18.91 8.18 -8.74
N ASP A 9 19.87 7.51 -9.36
CA ASP A 9 21.28 7.85 -9.22
C ASP A 9 21.66 9.12 -10.02
N GLU A 10 20.91 9.43 -11.06
CA GLU A 10 21.10 10.64 -11.87
C GLU A 10 20.50 11.86 -11.18
N ARG A 11 21.35 12.72 -10.63
CA ARG A 11 20.95 13.90 -9.86
C ARG A 11 20.02 14.82 -10.64
N ASP A 12 20.35 15.09 -11.91
CA ASP A 12 19.58 16.02 -12.75
C ASP A 12 18.15 15.51 -12.99
N ILE A 13 17.97 14.19 -13.17
CA ILE A 13 16.65 13.57 -13.36
C ILE A 13 15.87 13.62 -12.04
N ARG A 14 16.52 13.32 -10.94
CA ARG A 14 15.90 13.32 -9.60
C ARG A 14 15.42 14.72 -9.21
N GLU A 15 16.25 15.76 -9.44
CA GLU A 15 15.90 17.16 -9.19
C GLU A 15 14.77 17.60 -10.14
N LEU A 16 14.85 17.30 -11.43
CA LEU A 16 13.81 17.63 -12.41
C LEU A 16 12.43 17.04 -12.01
N ILE A 17 12.40 15.77 -11.62
CA ILE A 17 11.14 15.13 -11.17
C ILE A 17 10.67 15.81 -9.88
N GLY A 18 11.58 16.13 -8.95
CA GLY A 18 11.28 16.83 -7.72
C GLY A 18 10.59 18.16 -7.97
N ASP A 19 11.20 19.03 -8.77
CA ASP A 19 10.69 20.35 -9.11
C ASP A 19 9.29 20.27 -9.76
N ILE A 20 9.09 19.35 -10.71
CA ILE A 20 7.79 19.13 -11.36
C ILE A 20 6.71 18.74 -10.34
N LEU A 21 7.04 17.89 -9.40
CA LEU A 21 6.07 17.41 -8.40
C LEU A 21 5.80 18.48 -7.33
N GLU A 22 6.77 19.29 -6.97
CA GLU A 22 6.60 20.43 -6.06
C GLU A 22 5.71 21.51 -6.68
N ASP A 23 5.85 21.79 -7.97
CA ASP A 23 4.97 22.68 -8.73
C ASP A 23 3.50 22.18 -8.74
N GLU A 24 3.28 20.86 -8.71
CA GLU A 24 1.97 20.24 -8.60
C GLU A 24 1.45 20.14 -7.13
N GLY A 25 2.22 20.66 -6.17
CA GLY A 25 1.82 20.75 -4.75
C GLY A 25 2.11 19.49 -3.92
N TYR A 26 2.97 18.60 -4.39
CA TYR A 26 3.47 17.47 -3.60
C TYR A 26 4.68 17.90 -2.75
N THR A 27 4.94 17.18 -1.68
CA THR A 27 6.21 17.27 -0.95
C THR A 27 7.12 16.18 -1.48
N THR A 28 8.39 16.49 -1.75
CA THR A 28 9.32 15.53 -2.31
C THR A 28 10.49 15.25 -1.37
N ARG A 29 10.96 14.01 -1.37
CA ARG A 29 12.22 13.59 -0.77
C ARG A 29 13.06 12.90 -1.83
N LEU A 30 14.36 13.11 -1.78
CA LEU A 30 15.30 12.66 -2.81
C LEU A 30 16.32 11.69 -2.22
N ALA A 31 16.56 10.57 -2.90
CA ALA A 31 17.60 9.61 -2.55
C ALA A 31 18.40 9.21 -3.79
N GLY A 32 19.73 9.23 -3.70
CA GLY A 32 20.63 8.95 -4.81
C GLY A 32 21.09 7.50 -4.90
N ASN A 33 20.80 6.70 -3.89
CA ASN A 33 21.22 5.30 -3.81
C ASN A 33 20.31 4.48 -2.88
N SER A 34 20.51 3.16 -2.85
CA SER A 34 19.67 2.25 -2.07
C SER A 34 19.76 2.50 -0.56
N SER A 35 20.90 2.90 -0.03
CA SER A 35 21.08 3.14 1.41
C SER A 35 20.30 4.36 1.86
N GLU A 36 20.37 5.45 1.11
CA GLU A 36 19.57 6.66 1.34
C GLU A 36 18.08 6.34 1.23
N ALA A 37 17.68 5.65 0.15
CA ALA A 37 16.29 5.26 -0.07
C ALA A 37 15.72 4.47 1.12
N MET A 38 16.44 3.46 1.59
CA MET A 38 15.99 2.65 2.73
C MET A 38 15.97 3.46 4.03
N SER A 39 16.91 4.39 4.23
CA SER A 39 16.91 5.30 5.38
C SER A 39 15.68 6.19 5.40
N GLU A 40 15.34 6.80 4.25
CA GLU A 40 14.17 7.67 4.10
C GLU A 40 12.85 6.91 4.29
N ILE A 41 12.74 5.69 3.73
CA ILE A 41 11.55 4.83 3.88
C ILE A 41 11.35 4.41 5.35
N ASN A 42 12.44 4.09 6.05
CA ASN A 42 12.37 3.68 7.46
C ASN A 42 12.09 4.87 8.40
N ALA A 43 12.53 6.07 8.04
CA ALA A 43 12.26 7.29 8.81
C ALA A 43 10.78 7.69 8.73
N GLU A 44 10.21 7.67 7.53
CA GLU A 44 8.81 7.98 7.28
C GLU A 44 8.32 7.24 6.03
N GLU A 45 7.19 6.52 6.14
CA GLU A 45 6.57 5.82 5.03
C GLU A 45 6.10 6.80 3.96
N PRO A 46 6.64 6.76 2.72
CA PRO A 46 6.22 7.67 1.65
C PRO A 46 4.79 7.35 1.18
N SER A 47 4.10 8.37 0.70
CA SER A 47 2.78 8.20 0.08
C SER A 47 2.86 7.55 -1.30
N LEU A 48 4.00 7.72 -1.99
CA LEU A 48 4.36 7.11 -3.26
C LEU A 48 5.89 7.06 -3.38
N LEU A 49 6.40 6.00 -4.00
CA LEU A 49 7.81 5.83 -4.33
C LEU A 49 7.98 5.86 -5.86
N ILE A 50 8.86 6.74 -6.34
CA ILE A 50 9.38 6.73 -7.71
C ILE A 50 10.78 6.12 -7.64
N LEU A 51 11.05 5.09 -8.45
CA LEU A 51 12.24 4.28 -8.27
C LEU A 51 12.87 3.93 -9.62
N ASP A 52 14.13 4.34 -9.81
CA ASP A 52 14.93 3.80 -10.90
C ASP A 52 15.37 2.37 -10.60
N ILE A 53 15.40 1.53 -11.62
CA ILE A 53 15.88 0.15 -11.53
C ILE A 53 17.40 0.11 -11.41
N TRP A 54 18.10 0.93 -12.19
CA TRP A 54 19.54 0.90 -12.33
C TRP A 54 20.22 1.94 -11.46
N LEU A 55 20.40 1.61 -10.18
CA LEU A 55 21.10 2.46 -9.23
C LEU A 55 22.59 2.13 -9.21
N LYS A 56 23.43 3.02 -9.74
CA LYS A 56 24.90 2.89 -9.67
C LYS A 56 25.36 3.01 -8.22
N ASP A 57 26.47 2.36 -7.92
CA ASP A 57 27.11 2.38 -6.59
C ASP A 57 26.16 2.00 -5.42
N SER A 58 25.18 1.17 -5.70
CA SER A 58 24.18 0.71 -4.74
C SER A 58 24.35 -0.78 -4.41
N ASN A 59 24.13 -1.15 -3.15
CA ASN A 59 24.17 -2.54 -2.69
C ASN A 59 22.93 -3.34 -3.13
N MET A 60 21.86 -2.66 -3.51
CA MET A 60 20.59 -3.23 -3.99
C MET A 60 20.19 -2.52 -5.28
N ASP A 61 19.65 -3.26 -6.22
CA ASP A 61 19.01 -2.69 -7.40
C ASP A 61 17.58 -2.21 -7.07
N GLY A 62 16.95 -1.48 -8.01
CA GLY A 62 15.60 -0.98 -7.80
C GLY A 62 14.55 -2.09 -7.64
N ILE A 63 14.76 -3.26 -8.22
CA ILE A 63 13.85 -4.40 -8.06
C ILE A 63 13.94 -4.98 -6.64
N ASP A 64 15.11 -5.00 -6.03
CA ASP A 64 15.28 -5.47 -4.66
C ASP A 64 14.69 -4.48 -3.64
N ILE A 65 14.82 -3.18 -3.91
CA ILE A 65 14.14 -2.14 -3.11
C ILE A 65 12.62 -2.32 -3.24
N LEU A 66 12.10 -2.50 -4.47
CA LEU A 66 10.67 -2.76 -4.71
C LEU A 66 10.15 -3.95 -3.89
N LYS A 67 10.86 -5.09 -3.93
CA LYS A 67 10.48 -6.29 -3.15
C LYS A 67 10.44 -6.00 -1.65
N THR A 68 11.45 -5.29 -1.15
CA THR A 68 11.55 -4.94 0.26
C THR A 68 10.39 -4.03 0.67
N VAL A 69 10.13 -2.97 -0.10
CA VAL A 69 9.01 -2.05 0.16
C VAL A 69 7.67 -2.79 0.11
N LYS A 70 7.46 -3.66 -0.87
CA LYS A 70 6.20 -4.40 -1.00
C LYS A 70 5.98 -5.45 0.09
N ARG A 71 7.06 -5.99 0.67
CA ARG A 71 6.97 -6.89 1.83
C ARG A 71 6.60 -6.14 3.10
N ASP A 72 7.24 -4.99 3.35
CA ASP A 72 7.15 -4.27 4.62
C ASP A 72 6.00 -3.24 4.59
N ASN A 73 5.77 -2.58 3.45
CA ASN A 73 4.76 -1.54 3.22
C ASN A 73 3.95 -1.83 1.94
N PRO A 74 3.09 -2.85 1.91
CA PRO A 74 2.41 -3.34 0.69
C PRO A 74 1.49 -2.29 0.05
N ASP A 75 0.99 -1.34 0.81
CA ASP A 75 0.05 -0.31 0.37
C ASP A 75 0.72 0.90 -0.30
N VAL A 76 2.05 1.06 -0.15
CA VAL A 76 2.79 2.13 -0.81
C VAL A 76 2.85 1.86 -2.32
N PRO A 77 2.29 2.72 -3.17
CA PRO A 77 2.43 2.57 -4.61
C PRO A 77 3.89 2.86 -5.02
N VAL A 78 4.43 1.99 -5.88
CA VAL A 78 5.78 2.15 -6.43
C VAL A 78 5.66 2.28 -7.94
N VAL A 79 6.12 3.41 -8.48
CA VAL A 79 6.24 3.66 -9.92
C VAL A 79 7.72 3.48 -10.29
N ILE A 80 7.96 2.58 -11.23
CA ILE A 80 9.30 2.33 -11.74
C ILE A 80 9.60 3.26 -12.91
N ILE A 81 10.79 3.86 -12.92
CA ILE A 81 11.31 4.61 -14.07
C ILE A 81 12.61 3.94 -14.51
N SER A 82 12.83 3.73 -15.80
CA SER A 82 14.08 3.11 -16.28
C SER A 82 14.46 3.59 -17.67
N GLY A 83 15.76 3.82 -17.86
CA GLY A 83 16.36 4.18 -19.18
C GLY A 83 16.60 2.97 -20.09
N HIS A 84 16.49 1.76 -19.60
CA HIS A 84 16.64 0.53 -20.38
C HIS A 84 15.31 -0.24 -20.35
N GLY A 85 14.36 0.24 -21.15
CA GLY A 85 13.02 -0.35 -21.27
C GLY A 85 13.05 -1.68 -21.99
N ASN A 86 13.37 -2.77 -21.27
CA ASN A 86 13.06 -4.10 -21.73
C ASN A 86 11.69 -4.49 -21.20
N ILE A 87 10.78 -4.91 -22.09
CA ILE A 87 9.42 -5.37 -21.75
C ILE A 87 9.48 -6.44 -20.64
N GLU A 88 10.49 -7.29 -20.64
CA GLU A 88 10.68 -8.32 -19.63
C GLU A 88 10.88 -7.74 -18.24
N ILE A 89 11.67 -6.66 -18.11
CA ILE A 89 11.92 -5.94 -16.85
C ILE A 89 10.63 -5.25 -16.37
N ALA A 90 9.91 -4.59 -17.28
CA ALA A 90 8.63 -3.95 -16.95
C ALA A 90 7.62 -4.98 -16.43
N VAL A 91 7.49 -6.12 -17.12
CA VAL A 91 6.60 -7.22 -16.68
C VAL A 91 7.06 -7.80 -15.34
N ALA A 92 8.37 -7.95 -15.11
CA ALA A 92 8.91 -8.43 -13.85
C ALA A 92 8.59 -7.46 -12.70
N ALA A 93 8.77 -6.15 -12.91
CA ALA A 93 8.45 -5.12 -11.92
C ALA A 93 6.97 -5.14 -11.55
N ILE A 94 6.06 -5.18 -12.53
CA ILE A 94 4.61 -5.27 -12.29
C ILE A 94 4.24 -6.55 -11.54
N LYS A 95 4.83 -7.70 -11.88
CA LYS A 95 4.62 -8.97 -11.14
C LYS A 95 5.13 -8.91 -9.70
N GLN A 96 6.14 -8.09 -9.41
CA GLN A 96 6.65 -7.86 -8.06
C GLN A 96 5.83 -6.80 -7.28
N GLY A 97 4.79 -6.27 -7.89
CA GLY A 97 3.85 -5.35 -7.23
C GLY A 97 4.10 -3.88 -7.51
N ALA A 98 4.92 -3.52 -8.49
CA ALA A 98 4.98 -2.14 -8.96
C ALA A 98 3.59 -1.71 -9.46
N TYR A 99 3.25 -0.44 -9.23
CA TYR A 99 2.00 0.14 -9.69
C TYR A 99 2.01 0.35 -11.20
N ASP A 100 3.11 0.92 -11.70
CA ASP A 100 3.32 1.17 -13.12
C ASP A 100 4.82 1.24 -13.46
N PHE A 101 5.12 1.27 -14.76
CA PHE A 101 6.47 1.36 -15.30
C PHE A 101 6.52 2.46 -16.36
N ILE A 102 7.52 3.36 -16.28
CA ILE A 102 7.73 4.47 -17.19
C ILE A 102 9.14 4.37 -17.79
N GLU A 103 9.26 4.41 -19.11
CA GLU A 103 10.52 4.36 -19.81
C GLU A 103 11.10 5.78 -19.97
N LYS A 104 12.41 5.95 -19.71
CA LYS A 104 13.18 7.17 -20.02
C LYS A 104 13.57 7.15 -21.51
N PRO A 105 13.47 8.28 -22.25
CA PRO A 105 12.94 9.58 -21.82
C PRO A 105 11.40 9.57 -21.75
N PHE A 106 10.86 10.12 -20.67
CA PHE A 106 9.41 10.16 -20.43
C PHE A 106 8.83 11.56 -20.70
N ASN A 107 7.53 11.58 -20.98
CA ASN A 107 6.76 12.81 -21.06
C ASN A 107 6.28 13.20 -19.65
N ILE A 108 6.38 14.48 -19.30
CA ILE A 108 5.94 15.03 -18.01
C ILE A 108 4.46 14.74 -17.76
N ASP A 109 3.61 14.96 -18.77
CA ASP A 109 2.17 14.71 -18.66
C ASP A 109 1.86 13.23 -18.34
N GLN A 110 2.62 12.31 -18.96
CA GLN A 110 2.50 10.88 -18.68
C GLN A 110 2.88 10.57 -17.24
N LEU A 111 4.00 11.11 -16.74
CA LEU A 111 4.47 10.94 -15.38
C LEU A 111 3.40 11.43 -14.38
N LEU A 112 2.88 12.63 -14.56
CA LEU A 112 1.86 13.22 -13.70
C LEU A 112 0.55 12.43 -13.68
N VAL A 113 0.11 11.92 -14.84
CA VAL A 113 -1.09 11.07 -14.93
C VAL A 113 -0.92 9.79 -14.13
N VAL A 114 0.24 9.11 -14.26
CA VAL A 114 0.54 7.87 -13.53
C VAL A 114 0.60 8.13 -12.03
N ILE A 115 1.31 9.17 -11.59
CA ILE A 115 1.44 9.54 -10.18
C ILE A 115 0.07 9.86 -9.56
N ARG A 116 -0.74 10.68 -10.23
CA ARG A 116 -2.07 11.04 -9.75
C ARG A 116 -2.97 9.82 -9.57
N ARG A 117 -2.97 8.88 -10.52
CA ARG A 117 -3.73 7.62 -10.43
C ARG A 117 -3.21 6.71 -9.32
N ALA A 118 -1.89 6.61 -9.16
CA ALA A 118 -1.27 5.82 -8.12
C ALA A 118 -1.65 6.33 -6.72
N MET A 119 -1.58 7.64 -6.52
CA MET A 119 -1.96 8.31 -5.28
C MET A 119 -3.44 8.14 -4.95
N GLU A 120 -4.33 8.30 -5.93
CA GLU A 120 -5.77 8.10 -5.75
C GLU A 120 -6.09 6.65 -5.36
N THR A 121 -5.49 5.68 -6.05
CA THR A 121 -5.66 4.26 -5.76
C THR A 121 -5.20 3.92 -4.34
N SER A 122 -4.04 4.43 -3.90
CA SER A 122 -3.52 4.25 -2.55
C SER A 122 -4.45 4.86 -1.51
N ARG A 123 -4.92 6.09 -1.74
CA ARG A 123 -5.89 6.77 -0.85
C ARG A 123 -7.15 5.95 -0.66
N LEU A 124 -7.76 5.49 -1.76
CA LEU A 124 -8.98 4.69 -1.72
C LEU A 124 -8.77 3.35 -1.00
N ARG A 125 -7.64 2.69 -1.19
CA ARG A 125 -7.29 1.46 -0.47
C ARG A 125 -7.18 1.69 1.03
N ARG A 126 -6.45 2.73 1.45
CA ARG A 126 -6.30 3.10 2.87
C ARG A 126 -7.66 3.48 3.49
N GLU A 127 -8.51 4.18 2.76
CA GLU A 127 -9.85 4.55 3.24
C GLU A 127 -10.75 3.31 3.40
N ASN A 128 -10.74 2.41 2.43
CA ASN A 128 -11.48 1.15 2.51
C ASN A 128 -11.01 0.28 3.68
N GLN A 129 -9.70 0.19 3.92
CA GLN A 129 -9.15 -0.53 5.06
C GLN A 129 -9.57 0.10 6.40
N LYS A 130 -9.56 1.44 6.50
CA LYS A 130 -10.05 2.14 7.70
C LYS A 130 -11.52 1.88 7.97
N LEU A 131 -12.36 1.85 6.93
CA LEU A 131 -13.78 1.53 7.06
C LEU A 131 -13.98 0.08 7.51
N ARG A 132 -13.29 -0.86 6.90
CA ARG A 132 -13.34 -2.29 7.29
C ARG A 132 -12.88 -2.52 8.73
N ARG A 133 -11.80 -1.84 9.18
CA ARG A 133 -11.34 -1.92 10.58
C ARG A 133 -12.39 -1.38 11.55
N ARG A 134 -13.06 -0.27 11.23
CA ARG A 134 -14.14 0.27 12.05
C ARG A 134 -15.34 -0.69 12.15
N GLU A 135 -15.64 -1.40 11.08
CA GLU A 135 -16.69 -2.44 11.09
C GLU A 135 -16.30 -3.64 11.95
N THR A 136 -15.02 -4.03 11.97
CA THR A 136 -14.51 -5.14 12.79
C THR A 136 -14.34 -4.75 14.27
N ASP A 137 -13.90 -3.52 14.56
CA ASP A 137 -13.74 -3.04 15.95
C ASP A 137 -15.07 -2.94 16.72
N VAL A 138 -16.18 -2.73 16.00
CA VAL A 138 -17.54 -2.73 16.60
C VAL A 138 -17.99 -4.14 16.99
N ALA A 139 -17.35 -5.19 16.50
CA ALA A 139 -17.81 -6.58 16.65
C ALA A 139 -17.01 -7.41 17.67
N GLN A 140 -16.18 -6.80 18.52
CA GLN A 140 -15.57 -7.56 19.61
C GLN A 140 -16.58 -7.78 20.74
N MET A 141 -17.18 -8.97 20.73
CA MET A 141 -17.99 -9.42 21.86
C MET A 141 -17.08 -9.66 23.06
N VAL A 142 -17.31 -8.95 24.16
CA VAL A 142 -16.52 -9.07 25.39
C VAL A 142 -17.38 -9.69 26.49
N GLY A 143 -16.91 -10.77 27.09
CA GLY A 143 -17.60 -11.43 28.22
C GLY A 143 -16.88 -12.68 28.72
N GLU A 144 -16.97 -12.94 30.02
CA GLU A 144 -16.30 -14.09 30.66
C GLU A 144 -17.25 -15.12 31.24
N CYS A 145 -18.57 -14.88 31.24
CA CYS A 145 -19.53 -15.79 31.80
C CYS A 145 -19.67 -17.11 31.01
N ALA A 146 -20.08 -18.17 31.67
CA ALA A 146 -20.21 -19.49 31.05
C ALA A 146 -21.17 -19.51 29.85
N SER A 147 -22.27 -18.76 29.94
CA SER A 147 -23.26 -18.62 28.85
C SER A 147 -22.65 -17.93 27.61
N TYR A 148 -21.81 -16.95 27.83
CA TYR A 148 -21.10 -16.24 26.75
C TYR A 148 -20.11 -17.17 26.04
N ARG A 149 -19.29 -17.94 26.78
CA ARG A 149 -18.35 -18.90 26.19
C ARG A 149 -19.09 -19.99 25.40
N SER A 150 -20.23 -20.45 25.89
CA SER A 150 -21.07 -21.40 25.18
C SER A 150 -21.63 -20.81 23.88
N LEU A 151 -22.08 -19.54 23.90
CA LEU A 151 -22.54 -18.83 22.70
C LEU A 151 -21.41 -18.73 21.67
N LEU A 152 -20.22 -18.25 22.05
CA LEU A 152 -19.06 -18.17 21.14
C LEU A 152 -18.72 -19.52 20.52
N SER A 153 -18.68 -20.59 21.33
CA SER A 153 -18.40 -21.94 20.82
C SER A 153 -19.45 -22.41 19.80
N ASN A 154 -20.70 -22.00 19.96
CA ASN A 154 -21.74 -22.31 18.99
C ASN A 154 -21.62 -21.48 17.72
N LEU A 155 -21.30 -20.19 17.84
CA LEU A 155 -21.03 -19.31 16.69
C LEU A 155 -19.82 -19.82 15.87
N ASP A 156 -18.72 -20.23 16.52
CA ASP A 156 -17.54 -20.81 15.85
C ASP A 156 -17.87 -22.11 15.08
N LYS A 157 -18.84 -22.88 15.51
CA LYS A 157 -19.30 -24.07 14.76
C LYS A 157 -20.08 -23.64 13.51
N VAL A 158 -20.88 -22.60 13.66
CA VAL A 158 -21.72 -22.08 12.58
C VAL A 158 -20.92 -21.41 11.48
N THR A 159 -19.89 -20.62 11.81
CA THR A 159 -19.00 -19.99 10.81
C THR A 159 -18.32 -20.99 9.87
N LYS A 160 -18.19 -22.26 10.31
CA LYS A 160 -17.63 -23.36 9.51
C LYS A 160 -18.67 -24.07 8.63
N SER A 161 -19.94 -23.68 8.71
CA SER A 161 -21.05 -24.29 7.97
C SER A 161 -21.62 -23.29 6.96
N ASN A 162 -22.08 -23.77 5.81
CA ASN A 162 -22.79 -22.96 4.80
C ASN A 162 -24.32 -22.92 5.03
N GLY A 163 -24.76 -23.17 6.24
CA GLY A 163 -26.16 -23.22 6.60
C GLY A 163 -26.77 -21.85 6.93
N HIS A 164 -28.09 -21.76 6.87
CA HIS A 164 -28.82 -20.57 7.32
C HIS A 164 -28.90 -20.55 8.83
N VAL A 165 -28.65 -19.40 9.45
CA VAL A 165 -28.64 -19.21 10.90
C VAL A 165 -29.75 -18.27 11.30
N LEU A 166 -30.54 -18.69 12.27
CA LEU A 166 -31.56 -17.84 12.92
C LEU A 166 -31.07 -17.43 14.30
N LEU A 167 -30.88 -16.13 14.51
CA LEU A 167 -30.56 -15.56 15.83
C LEU A 167 -31.82 -15.01 16.48
N SER A 168 -32.26 -15.59 17.61
CA SER A 168 -33.41 -15.15 18.37
C SER A 168 -33.04 -14.67 19.77
N GLY A 169 -33.76 -13.69 20.28
CA GLY A 169 -33.54 -13.11 21.62
C GLY A 169 -34.21 -11.76 21.79
N PRO A 170 -34.29 -11.22 23.04
CA PRO A 170 -34.90 -9.93 23.32
C PRO A 170 -34.18 -8.77 22.62
N ALA A 171 -34.84 -7.61 22.53
CA ALA A 171 -34.22 -6.40 21.99
C ALA A 171 -32.99 -6.03 22.83
N GLY A 172 -31.90 -5.59 22.17
CA GLY A 172 -30.67 -5.17 22.85
C GLY A 172 -29.75 -6.29 23.33
N CYS A 173 -30.08 -7.59 23.15
CA CYS A 173 -29.24 -8.69 23.63
C CYS A 173 -28.02 -9.04 22.77
N GLY A 174 -27.65 -8.19 21.80
CA GLY A 174 -26.45 -8.37 21.01
C GLY A 174 -26.59 -9.28 19.78
N LYS A 175 -27.79 -9.51 19.26
CA LYS A 175 -28.00 -10.29 18.02
C LYS A 175 -27.24 -9.76 16.83
N GLU A 176 -27.13 -8.44 16.70
CA GLU A 176 -26.39 -7.80 15.64
C GLU A 176 -24.88 -8.09 15.73
N PHE A 177 -24.33 -8.11 16.96
CA PHE A 177 -22.94 -8.52 17.19
C PHE A 177 -22.71 -9.98 16.80
N ALA A 178 -23.62 -10.87 17.20
CA ALA A 178 -23.53 -12.28 16.85
C ALA A 178 -23.64 -12.51 15.33
N ALA A 179 -24.49 -11.75 14.64
CA ALA A 179 -24.63 -11.81 13.18
C ALA A 179 -23.39 -11.29 12.43
N ARG A 180 -22.69 -10.31 12.99
CA ARG A 180 -21.42 -9.80 12.42
C ARG A 180 -20.22 -10.71 12.71
N TYR A 181 -20.32 -11.55 13.74
CA TYR A 181 -19.30 -12.53 14.10
C TYR A 181 -19.30 -13.74 13.15
N ILE A 182 -20.47 -14.13 12.60
CA ILE A 182 -20.67 -15.22 11.65
C ILE A 182 -20.29 -14.77 10.23
#